data_6893e5423e26b96c074d9d36089e82f0
#
_entry.id   6893e5423e26b96c074d9d36089e82f0
#
_cell.length_a   1.000
_cell.length_b   1.000
_cell.length_c   1.000
_cell.angle_alpha   90.00
_cell.angle_beta   90.00
_cell.angle_gamma   90.00
#
_symmetry.space_group_name_H-M   'P 1'
#
loop_
_entity.id
_entity.type
_entity.pdbx_description
1 polymer ?
#
loop_
_entity_poly.entity_id
_entity_poly.type
_entity_poly.pdbx_seq_one_letter_code
_entity_poly.pdbx_strand_id
1 'polypeptide(L)'
;MTKISMFDKVILELEKVTFTKKKIIVKTKKEEIIIEYDNVKEGEYRKKTFFNYLTMKSALYPPGWLFIKFKKKIGKRSSIAFKIEHEDLLKLPNEIVAALTLYDYYRLGN
;
A
#
# COMPACT_ATOMS: atom_id res chain seq x y z
N MET A 1 2.63 -18.44 -8.91
CA MET A 1 3.19 -17.16 -9.37
C MET A 1 2.14 -16.37 -10.16
N THR A 2 1.90 -15.15 -9.75
CA THR A 2 0.93 -14.30 -10.43
C THR A 2 1.48 -13.87 -11.77
N LYS A 3 0.72 -14.10 -12.83
CA LYS A 3 1.10 -13.62 -14.15
C LYS A 3 0.61 -12.20 -14.33
N ILE A 4 1.52 -11.31 -14.66
CA ILE A 4 1.17 -9.93 -14.98
C ILE A 4 0.82 -9.89 -16.46
N SER A 5 -0.37 -9.37 -16.77
CA SER A 5 -0.81 -9.22 -18.16
C SER A 5 0.16 -8.32 -18.92
N MET A 6 0.35 -8.60 -20.20
CA MET A 6 1.17 -7.74 -21.05
C MET A 6 0.63 -6.31 -21.14
N PHE A 7 -0.66 -6.11 -20.82
CA PHE A 7 -1.30 -4.80 -20.79
C PHE A 7 -1.24 -4.12 -19.43
N ASP A 8 -0.71 -4.82 -18.41
CA ASP A 8 -0.64 -4.30 -17.07
C ASP A 8 0.81 -3.99 -16.72
N LYS A 9 1.16 -2.74 -16.86
CA LYS A 9 2.54 -2.29 -16.71
C LYS A 9 2.94 -2.23 -15.23
N VAL A 10 4.11 -2.78 -14.89
CA VAL A 10 4.70 -2.66 -13.57
C VAL A 10 5.18 -1.23 -13.36
N ILE A 11 4.74 -0.62 -12.27
CA ILE A 11 5.11 0.75 -11.90
C ILE A 11 6.26 0.72 -10.89
N LEU A 12 6.15 -0.13 -9.88
CA LEU A 12 7.14 -0.24 -8.81
C LEU A 12 7.16 -1.69 -8.32
N GLU A 13 8.33 -2.30 -8.33
CA GLU A 13 8.49 -3.67 -7.87
C GLU A 13 9.39 -3.70 -6.65
N LEU A 14 8.85 -4.21 -5.54
CA LEU A 14 9.56 -4.40 -4.29
C LEU A 14 9.62 -5.89 -3.98
N GLU A 15 10.35 -6.28 -2.95
CA GLU A 15 10.55 -7.69 -2.63
C GLU A 15 9.24 -8.46 -2.46
N LYS A 16 8.30 -7.89 -1.72
CA LYS A 16 7.03 -8.57 -1.41
C LYS A 16 5.80 -7.90 -1.98
N VAL A 17 5.97 -6.76 -2.62
CA VAL A 17 4.86 -5.97 -3.12
C VAL A 17 5.19 -5.44 -4.50
N THR A 18 4.28 -5.60 -5.43
CA THR A 18 4.42 -5.06 -6.77
C THR A 18 3.22 -4.15 -7.06
N PHE A 19 3.51 -2.92 -7.44
CA PHE A 19 2.49 -1.98 -7.89
C PHE A 19 2.46 -2.00 -9.41
N THR A 20 1.32 -2.35 -9.97
CA THR A 20 1.13 -2.27 -11.41
C THR A 20 0.18 -1.13 -11.73
N LYS A 21 -0.05 -0.87 -13.00
CA LYS A 21 -0.98 0.18 -13.43
C LYS A 21 -2.41 -0.08 -12.94
N LYS A 22 -2.80 -1.36 -12.79
CA LYS A 22 -4.18 -1.74 -12.47
C LYS A 22 -4.40 -2.27 -11.06
N LYS A 23 -3.34 -2.75 -10.40
CA LYS A 23 -3.50 -3.46 -9.13
C LYS A 23 -2.22 -3.47 -8.31
N ILE A 24 -2.36 -3.92 -7.08
CA ILE A 24 -1.23 -4.17 -6.17
C ILE A 24 -1.19 -5.67 -5.91
N ILE A 25 -0.02 -6.27 -6.02
CA ILE A 25 0.19 -7.69 -5.75
C ILE A 25 1.06 -7.79 -4.50
N VAL A 26 0.53 -8.39 -3.45
CA VAL A 26 1.24 -8.58 -2.20
C VAL A 26 1.54 -10.06 -2.01
N LYS A 27 2.81 -10.39 -1.87
CA LYS A 27 3.24 -11.79 -1.65
C LYS A 27 3.38 -12.04 -0.15
N THR A 28 2.68 -13.05 0.33
CA THR A 28 2.82 -13.54 1.70
C THR A 28 3.48 -14.91 1.65
N LYS A 29 3.78 -15.48 2.83
CA LYS A 29 4.36 -16.82 2.90
C LYS A 29 3.47 -17.91 2.32
N LYS A 30 2.16 -17.69 2.33
CA LYS A 30 1.18 -18.71 1.94
C LYS A 30 0.47 -18.41 0.62
N GLU A 31 0.40 -17.16 0.22
CA GLU A 31 -0.43 -16.78 -0.92
C GLU A 31 -0.01 -15.45 -1.51
N GLU A 32 -0.57 -15.13 -2.67
CA GLU A 32 -0.50 -13.80 -3.25
C GLU A 32 -1.85 -13.14 -3.08
N ILE A 33 -1.85 -11.89 -2.68
CA ILE A 33 -3.07 -11.10 -2.49
C ILE A 33 -3.09 -10.04 -3.58
N ILE A 34 -4.14 -10.03 -4.38
CA ILE A 34 -4.30 -9.08 -5.48
C ILE A 34 -5.33 -8.04 -5.06
N ILE A 35 -4.90 -6.78 -5.04
CA ILE A 35 -5.74 -5.67 -4.64
C ILE A 35 -5.96 -4.77 -5.85
N GLU A 36 -7.16 -4.78 -6.39
CA GLU A 36 -7.52 -3.84 -7.44
C GLU A 36 -7.72 -2.45 -6.83
N TYR A 37 -7.27 -1.41 -7.51
CA TYR A 37 -7.40 -0.05 -6.97
C TYR A 37 -8.86 0.33 -6.71
N ASP A 38 -9.79 -0.20 -7.50
CA ASP A 38 -11.22 0.03 -7.29
C ASP A 38 -11.73 -0.55 -5.97
N ASN A 39 -11.01 -1.50 -5.40
CA ASN A 39 -11.38 -2.14 -4.15
C ASN A 39 -10.74 -1.49 -2.93
N VAL A 40 -9.98 -0.43 -3.12
CA VAL A 40 -9.38 0.29 -2.00
C VAL A 40 -10.38 1.29 -1.46
N LYS A 41 -10.74 1.16 -0.19
CA LYS A 41 -11.60 2.11 0.52
C LYS A 41 -10.78 3.29 1.00
N GLU A 42 -9.65 3.01 1.65
CA GLU A 42 -8.71 4.03 2.07
C GLU A 42 -7.34 3.43 2.32
N GLY A 43 -6.32 4.27 2.22
CA GLY A 43 -4.96 3.92 2.56
C GLY A 43 -4.41 4.92 3.56
N GLU A 44 -3.43 4.49 4.34
CA GLU A 44 -2.80 5.34 5.33
C GLU A 44 -1.34 4.94 5.50
N TYR A 45 -0.48 5.94 5.61
CA TYR A 45 0.94 5.73 5.82
C TYR A 45 1.50 6.77 6.78
N ARG A 46 2.33 6.34 7.73
CA ARG A 46 3.03 7.24 8.64
C ARG A 46 4.53 7.06 8.47
N LYS A 47 5.25 8.17 8.34
CA LYS A 47 6.70 8.14 8.25
C LYS A 47 7.33 7.59 9.51
N LYS A 48 8.53 7.02 9.39
CA LYS A 48 9.36 6.62 10.52
C LYS A 48 9.97 7.87 11.14
N THR A 49 9.27 8.47 12.08
CA THR A 49 9.75 9.62 12.84
C THR A 49 9.70 9.30 14.32
N PHE A 50 10.49 10.02 15.11
CA PHE A 50 10.47 9.84 16.56
C PHE A 50 9.06 10.02 17.12
N PHE A 51 8.38 11.07 16.69
CA PHE A 51 7.00 11.34 17.12
C PHE A 51 6.05 10.20 16.80
N ASN A 52 6.13 9.66 15.58
CA ASN A 52 5.28 8.56 15.16
C ASN A 52 5.53 7.28 15.97
N TYR A 53 6.78 7.04 16.36
CA TYR A 53 7.09 5.92 17.26
C TYR A 53 6.51 6.12 18.65
N LEU A 54 6.51 7.34 19.16
CA LEU A 54 5.91 7.63 20.46
C LEU A 54 4.39 7.41 20.46
N THR A 55 3.72 7.64 19.34
CA THR A 55 2.27 7.47 19.22
C THR A 55 1.87 6.12 18.66
N MET A 56 2.82 5.19 18.55
CA MET A 56 2.59 3.89 17.92
C MET A 56 1.49 3.07 18.61
N LYS A 57 1.33 3.23 19.91
CA LYS A 57 0.33 2.47 20.67
C LYS A 57 -1.11 2.71 20.22
N SER A 58 -1.38 3.87 19.64
CA SER A 58 -2.72 4.20 19.16
C SER A 58 -2.94 3.86 17.70
N ALA A 59 -1.93 3.31 17.02
CA ALA A 59 -1.99 2.96 15.61
C ALA A 59 -2.20 1.46 15.43
N LEU A 60 -2.89 1.13 14.34
CA LEU A 60 -3.13 -0.27 13.98
C LEU A 60 -1.89 -0.95 13.39
N TYR A 61 -0.87 -0.18 13.07
CA TYR A 61 0.35 -0.65 12.42
C TYR A 61 1.51 0.28 12.75
N PRO A 62 2.76 -0.21 12.69
CA PRO A 62 3.93 0.62 13.00
C PRO A 62 4.21 1.67 11.92
N PRO A 63 4.97 2.73 12.25
CA PRO A 63 5.46 3.66 11.24
C PRO A 63 6.30 2.94 10.18
N GLY A 64 6.20 3.40 8.94
CA GLY A 64 6.90 2.76 7.82
C GLY A 64 6.11 1.66 7.16
N TRP A 65 4.84 1.49 7.54
CA TRP A 65 3.95 0.50 6.93
C TRP A 65 2.80 1.21 6.22
N LEU A 66 2.42 0.70 5.07
CA LEU A 66 1.24 1.15 4.35
C LEU A 66 0.07 0.26 4.74
N PHE A 67 -0.99 0.89 5.24
CA PHE A 67 -2.23 0.20 5.60
C PHE A 67 -3.27 0.49 4.52
N ILE A 68 -3.93 -0.57 4.03
CA ILE A 68 -4.96 -0.46 3.01
C ILE A 68 -6.21 -1.16 3.49
N LYS A 69 -7.32 -0.43 3.48
CA LYS A 69 -8.62 -0.96 3.84
C LYS A 69 -9.42 -1.24 2.57
N PHE A 70 -10.08 -2.38 2.49
CA PHE A 70 -10.80 -2.81 1.29
C PHE A 70 -12.27 -2.43 1.36
N LYS A 71 -12.87 -2.18 0.19
CA LYS A 71 -14.33 -2.01 0.08
C LYS A 71 -15.02 -3.35 0.23
N LYS A 72 -14.47 -4.39 -0.40
CA LYS A 72 -14.95 -5.77 -0.31
C LYS A 72 -13.82 -6.66 0.15
N LYS A 73 -14.12 -7.60 1.04
CA LYS A 73 -13.11 -8.52 1.54
C LYS A 73 -12.43 -9.28 0.40
N ILE A 74 -11.13 -9.51 0.58
CA ILE A 74 -10.35 -10.38 -0.30
C ILE A 74 -10.11 -11.63 0.52
N GLY A 75 -10.79 -12.72 0.16
CA GLY A 75 -10.83 -13.90 1.02
C GLY A 75 -11.48 -13.55 2.34
N LYS A 76 -10.74 -13.71 3.43
CA LYS A 76 -11.22 -13.37 4.79
C LYS A 76 -10.70 -12.01 5.27
N ARG A 77 -9.94 -11.31 4.44
CA ARG A 77 -9.28 -10.05 4.83
C ARG A 77 -10.13 -8.84 4.50
N SER A 78 -10.28 -7.94 5.46
CA SER A 78 -10.92 -6.63 5.24
C SER A 78 -9.88 -5.51 5.06
N SER A 79 -8.62 -5.82 5.34
CA SER A 79 -7.51 -4.86 5.23
C SER A 79 -6.19 -5.61 5.14
N ILE A 80 -5.14 -4.89 4.80
CA ILE A 80 -3.78 -5.41 4.81
C ILE A 80 -2.82 -4.27 5.16
N ALA A 81 -1.70 -4.62 5.79
CA ALA A 81 -0.62 -3.68 6.00
C ALA A 81 0.68 -4.34 5.58
N PHE A 82 1.56 -3.60 4.96
CA PHE A 82 2.87 -4.10 4.56
C PHE A 82 3.91 -2.99 4.68
N LYS A 83 5.13 -3.42 4.94
CA LYS A 83 6.25 -2.51 5.11
C LYS A 83 6.66 -1.93 3.76
N ILE A 84 6.84 -0.60 3.71
CA ILE A 84 7.32 0.09 2.52
C ILE A 84 8.10 1.32 2.96
N GLU A 85 9.22 1.58 2.30
CA GLU A 85 10.02 2.75 2.61
C GLU A 85 9.36 4.01 2.04
N HIS A 86 9.52 5.12 2.76
CA HIS A 86 9.00 6.41 2.33
C HIS A 86 9.47 6.76 0.92
N GLU A 87 10.73 6.52 0.62
CA GLU A 87 11.34 6.82 -0.68
C GLU A 87 10.68 6.05 -1.80
N ASP A 88 10.32 4.79 -1.55
CA ASP A 88 9.63 3.98 -2.55
C ASP A 88 8.19 4.45 -2.76
N LEU A 89 7.54 4.87 -1.67
CA LEU A 89 6.19 5.38 -1.75
C LEU A 89 6.13 6.64 -2.63
N LEU A 90 7.16 7.48 -2.57
CA LEU A 90 7.22 8.69 -3.38
C LEU A 90 7.40 8.43 -4.88
N LYS A 91 7.75 7.21 -5.26
CA LYS A 91 7.88 6.83 -6.67
C LYS A 91 6.52 6.55 -7.33
N LEU A 92 5.45 6.44 -6.55
CA LEU A 92 4.14 6.15 -7.09
C LEU A 92 3.57 7.36 -7.82
N PRO A 93 2.96 7.15 -9.00
CA PRO A 93 2.34 8.27 -9.72
C PRO A 93 1.08 8.76 -9.01
N ASN A 94 0.67 9.98 -9.34
CA ASN A 94 -0.48 10.63 -8.70
C ASN A 94 -1.76 9.80 -8.78
N GLU A 95 -1.94 9.06 -9.87
CA GLU A 95 -3.12 8.20 -10.04
C GLU A 95 -3.23 7.15 -8.95
N ILE A 96 -2.09 6.54 -8.61
CA ILE A 96 -2.04 5.51 -7.56
C ILE A 96 -2.15 6.17 -6.19
N VAL A 97 -1.50 7.30 -5.98
CA VAL A 97 -1.64 8.08 -4.75
C VAL A 97 -3.11 8.40 -4.47
N ALA A 98 -3.83 8.81 -5.52
CA ALA A 98 -5.26 9.10 -5.43
C ALA A 98 -6.06 7.84 -5.09
N ALA A 99 -5.78 6.75 -5.77
CA ALA A 99 -6.47 5.49 -5.55
C ALA A 99 -6.28 4.98 -4.12
N LEU A 100 -5.10 5.23 -3.54
CA LEU A 100 -4.78 4.83 -2.17
C LEU A 100 -5.16 5.88 -1.12
N THR A 101 -5.78 6.98 -1.54
CA THR A 101 -6.19 8.09 -0.66
C THR A 101 -5.05 8.66 0.18
N LEU A 102 -3.88 8.80 -0.43
CA LEU A 102 -2.67 9.27 0.25
C LEU A 102 -2.39 10.77 0.05
N TYR A 103 -3.37 11.54 -0.41
CA TYR A 103 -3.18 12.97 -0.65
C TYR A 103 -2.71 13.74 0.57
N ASP A 104 -3.29 13.46 1.73
CA ASP A 104 -2.94 14.20 2.94
C ASP A 104 -1.48 13.94 3.32
N TYR A 105 -1.02 12.70 3.18
CA TYR A 105 0.36 12.38 3.43
C TYR A 105 1.31 13.17 2.53
N TYR A 106 1.03 13.19 1.22
CA TYR A 106 1.86 13.90 0.26
C TYR A 106 1.81 15.41 0.44
N ARG A 107 0.65 15.93 0.83
CA ARG A 107 0.48 17.37 1.05
C ARG A 107 1.22 17.85 2.29
N LEU A 108 1.23 17.07 3.35
CA LEU A 108 1.73 17.51 4.65
C LEU A 108 3.18 17.16 4.91
N GLY A 109 3.71 16.17 4.27
CA GLY A 109 4.87 15.58 4.81
C GLY A 109 6.06 15.38 3.95
N ASN A 110 5.98 15.87 2.84
CA ASN A 110 7.10 15.54 1.96
C ASN A 110 8.12 16.63 1.87
#